data_593d8fd7957558406325f07318b97404
#
_entry.id   593d8fd7957558406325f07318b97404
#
_cell.length_a   1.000
_cell.length_b   1.000
_cell.length_c   1.000
_cell.angle_alpha   90.00
_cell.angle_beta   90.00
_cell.angle_gamma   90.00
#
_symmetry.space_group_name_H-M   'P 1'
#
loop_
_entity.id
_entity.type
_entity.pdbx_description
1 polymer ?
#
loop_
_entity_poly.entity_id
_entity_poly.type
_entity_poly.pdbx_seq_one_letter_code
_entity_poly.pdbx_strand_id
1 'polypeptide(L)'
;MEDHMTLNATLDYEIDLTATTRVAEEILPKLQKPIDEYLEAVSILRSSRFLCYDCKIKKIPQGGGFHNWHFENGVIGATPRTFVIQVYLNDDFEGGETEFLYQNRREQAVQGDVLIFPAGFTHTHRGNPPIGGTKYLATTWAIIQPDDDN
;
A
#
# COMPACT_ATOMS: atom_id res chain seq x y z
N MET A 1 -20.71 0.79 7.31
CA MET A 1 -19.29 0.44 7.02
C MET A 1 -19.05 -0.89 7.69
N GLU A 2 -18.93 -1.97 6.92
CA GLU A 2 -18.64 -3.28 7.50
C GLU A 2 -17.13 -3.37 7.74
N ASP A 3 -16.74 -3.52 9.01
CA ASP A 3 -15.36 -3.78 9.39
C ASP A 3 -15.08 -5.25 9.09
N HIS A 4 -14.31 -5.53 8.05
CA HIS A 4 -13.81 -6.88 7.80
C HIS A 4 -12.51 -7.08 8.58
N MET A 5 -12.57 -7.93 9.60
CA MET A 5 -11.41 -8.34 10.37
C MET A 5 -10.83 -9.61 9.74
N THR A 6 -9.61 -9.53 9.22
CA THR A 6 -8.89 -10.68 8.72
C THR A 6 -7.90 -11.15 9.79
N LEU A 7 -8.17 -12.33 10.36
CA LEU A 7 -7.25 -13.01 11.27
C LEU A 7 -6.54 -14.12 10.50
N ASN A 8 -5.24 -13.96 10.30
CA ASN A 8 -4.40 -15.05 9.85
C ASN A 8 -3.81 -15.81 11.06
N ALA A 9 -3.53 -17.10 10.89
CA ALA A 9 -3.06 -17.99 11.96
C ALA A 9 -1.74 -17.59 12.63
N THR A 10 -1.10 -16.51 12.19
CA THR A 10 0.20 -16.01 12.63
C THR A 10 0.15 -14.62 13.25
N LEU A 11 -0.92 -14.25 13.93
CA LEU A 11 -1.07 -12.97 14.64
C LEU A 11 -1.19 -11.73 13.72
N ASP A 12 -1.49 -11.89 12.45
CA ASP A 12 -1.81 -10.77 11.57
C ASP A 12 -3.17 -10.22 11.96
N TYR A 13 -3.18 -8.98 12.44
CA TYR A 13 -4.40 -8.31 12.85
C TYR A 13 -4.50 -6.95 12.16
N GLU A 14 -5.45 -6.88 11.24
CA GLU A 14 -5.70 -5.71 10.41
C GLU A 14 -7.21 -5.57 10.18
N ILE A 15 -7.73 -4.37 10.25
CA ILE A 15 -9.12 -4.06 9.91
C ILE A 15 -9.10 -3.25 8.62
N ASP A 16 -9.63 -3.84 7.55
CA ASP A 16 -9.83 -3.14 6.28
C ASP A 16 -11.09 -2.26 6.39
N LEU A 17 -10.89 -0.96 6.34
CA LEU A 17 -11.95 0.00 6.16
C LEU A 17 -11.99 0.34 4.67
N THR A 18 -12.92 -0.23 3.93
CA THR A 18 -13.08 0.11 2.50
C THR A 18 -13.31 1.61 2.39
N ALA A 19 -12.43 2.31 1.70
CA ALA A 19 -12.57 3.73 1.48
C ALA A 19 -13.91 3.99 0.77
N THR A 20 -14.75 4.81 1.38
CA THR A 20 -15.92 5.33 0.68
C THR A 20 -15.42 6.14 -0.51
N THR A 21 -16.19 6.21 -1.58
CA THR A 21 -15.88 7.01 -2.77
C THR A 21 -15.36 8.41 -2.40
N ARG A 22 -15.95 9.04 -1.41
CA ARG A 22 -15.54 10.37 -0.93
C ARG A 22 -14.09 10.41 -0.42
N VAL A 23 -13.66 9.42 0.35
CA VAL A 23 -12.28 9.38 0.87
C VAL A 23 -11.29 9.13 -0.26
N ALA A 24 -11.62 8.25 -1.19
CA ALA A 24 -10.81 8.01 -2.38
C ALA A 24 -10.70 9.28 -3.24
N GLU A 25 -11.79 10.01 -3.44
CA GLU A 25 -11.82 11.30 -4.16
C GLU A 25 -10.94 12.37 -3.50
N GLU A 26 -10.76 12.32 -2.19
CA GLU A 26 -9.88 13.24 -1.47
C GLU A 26 -8.40 12.85 -1.54
N ILE A 27 -8.09 11.55 -1.53
CA ILE A 27 -6.72 11.03 -1.48
C ILE A 27 -6.10 10.93 -2.86
N LEU A 28 -6.79 10.30 -3.82
CA LEU A 28 -6.21 9.95 -5.11
C LEU A 28 -5.65 11.14 -5.90
N PRO A 29 -6.30 12.32 -5.95
CA PRO A 29 -5.72 13.46 -6.65
C PRO A 29 -4.40 13.96 -6.07
N LYS A 30 -4.18 13.75 -4.76
CA LYS A 30 -2.94 14.15 -4.07
C LYS A 30 -1.78 13.22 -4.38
N LEU A 31 -2.05 12.04 -4.93
CA LEU A 31 -1.04 11.05 -5.30
C LEU A 31 -0.44 11.29 -6.69
N GLN A 32 -1.01 12.18 -7.49
CA GLN A 32 -0.52 12.43 -8.85
C GLN A 32 0.96 12.81 -8.86
N LYS A 33 1.36 13.78 -8.04
CA LYS A 33 2.74 14.23 -7.98
C LYS A 33 3.73 13.14 -7.55
N PRO A 34 3.54 12.42 -6.42
CA PRO A 34 4.42 11.29 -6.06
C PRO A 34 4.45 10.19 -7.12
N ILE A 35 3.35 9.91 -7.80
CA ILE A 35 3.33 8.94 -8.90
C ILE A 35 4.18 9.42 -10.07
N ASP A 36 4.04 10.68 -10.48
CA ASP A 36 4.84 11.25 -11.57
C ASP A 36 6.34 11.21 -11.24
N GLU A 37 6.73 11.55 -10.01
CA GLU A 37 8.11 11.44 -9.53
C GLU A 37 8.64 10.00 -9.58
N TYR A 38 7.81 9.02 -9.18
CA TYR A 38 8.16 7.60 -9.27
C TYR A 38 8.34 7.13 -10.72
N LEU A 39 7.45 7.51 -11.62
CA LEU A 39 7.53 7.18 -13.05
C LEU A 39 8.75 7.82 -13.71
N GLU A 40 9.15 9.02 -13.30
CA GLU A 40 10.38 9.65 -13.75
C GLU A 40 11.62 8.88 -13.27
N ALA A 41 11.61 8.39 -12.04
CA ALA A 41 12.71 7.59 -11.48
C ALA A 41 12.81 6.20 -12.14
N VAL A 42 11.66 5.61 -12.53
CA VAL A 42 11.57 4.28 -13.17
C VAL A 42 11.26 4.45 -14.65
N SER A 43 12.24 4.85 -15.41
CA SER A 43 12.09 5.33 -16.80
C SER A 43 11.37 4.38 -17.77
N ILE A 44 11.44 3.06 -17.53
CA ILE A 44 10.75 2.06 -18.36
C ILE A 44 9.22 2.20 -18.29
N LEU A 45 8.68 2.82 -17.23
CA LEU A 45 7.26 3.02 -17.04
C LEU A 45 6.71 4.30 -17.68
N ARG A 46 7.57 5.21 -18.16
CA ARG A 46 7.15 6.53 -18.67
C ARG A 46 6.21 6.48 -19.87
N SER A 47 6.34 5.45 -20.71
CA SER A 47 5.50 5.28 -21.88
C SER A 47 4.16 4.61 -21.61
N SER A 48 3.92 4.16 -20.39
CA SER A 48 2.72 3.47 -20.01
C SER A 48 1.74 4.41 -19.31
N ARG A 49 0.45 4.21 -19.55
CA ARG A 49 -0.60 4.86 -18.77
C ARG A 49 -1.00 3.95 -17.62
N PHE A 50 -1.31 4.54 -16.48
CA PHE A 50 -1.68 3.82 -15.26
C PHE A 50 -3.05 4.26 -14.76
N LEU A 51 -3.77 3.30 -14.22
CA LEU A 51 -5.00 3.52 -13.48
C LEU A 51 -4.79 3.04 -12.04
N CYS A 52 -5.04 3.92 -11.08
CA CYS A 52 -5.15 3.49 -9.67
C CYS A 52 -6.52 2.86 -9.47
N TYR A 53 -6.54 1.67 -8.93
CA TYR A 53 -7.77 0.98 -8.63
C TYR A 53 -7.76 0.45 -7.20
N ASP A 54 -8.95 0.30 -6.64
CA ASP A 54 -9.14 -0.03 -5.24
C ASP A 54 -8.41 0.99 -4.33
N CYS A 55 -8.98 1.33 -3.24
CA CYS A 55 -8.34 2.17 -2.24
C CYS A 55 -8.82 1.68 -0.88
N LYS A 56 -7.91 1.06 -0.15
CA LYS A 56 -8.18 0.51 1.18
C LYS A 56 -7.61 1.42 2.23
N ILE A 57 -8.42 1.77 3.22
CA ILE A 57 -7.95 2.36 4.46
C ILE A 57 -7.90 1.25 5.49
N LYS A 58 -6.72 1.05 6.05
CA LYS A 58 -6.44 0.02 7.04
C LYS A 58 -6.33 0.68 8.40
N LYS A 59 -7.08 0.17 9.36
CA LYS A 59 -6.92 0.46 10.77
C LYS A 59 -6.16 -0.69 11.42
N ILE A 60 -4.97 -0.43 11.88
CA ILE A 60 -4.07 -1.43 12.45
C ILE A 60 -3.87 -1.08 13.93
N PRO A 61 -4.54 -1.81 14.84
CA PRO A 61 -4.39 -1.55 16.27
C PRO A 61 -3.01 -1.95 16.75
N GLN A 62 -2.68 -1.54 17.97
CA GLN A 62 -1.42 -1.90 18.62
C GLN A 62 -1.19 -3.41 18.55
N GLY A 63 0.00 -3.82 18.15
CA GLY A 63 0.41 -5.22 17.98
C GLY A 63 -0.12 -5.90 16.72
N GLY A 64 -1.01 -5.23 15.97
CA GLY A 64 -1.55 -5.73 14.72
C GLY A 64 -0.65 -5.47 13.52
N GLY A 65 -1.05 -5.97 12.37
CA GLY A 65 -0.37 -5.75 11.10
C GLY A 65 -0.38 -6.99 10.22
N PHE A 66 0.12 -6.86 9.03
CA PHE A 66 0.32 -7.98 8.12
C PHE A 66 1.77 -8.46 8.25
N HIS A 67 1.99 -9.41 9.15
CA HIS A 67 3.33 -9.85 9.56
C HIS A 67 3.96 -10.89 8.63
N ASN A 68 3.16 -11.52 7.77
CA ASN A 68 3.68 -12.47 6.79
C ASN A 68 4.42 -11.75 5.66
N TRP A 69 5.57 -12.28 5.27
CA TRP A 69 6.25 -11.87 4.06
C TRP A 69 5.36 -12.15 2.84
N HIS A 70 5.07 -11.12 2.06
CA HIS A 70 4.19 -11.22 0.89
C HIS A 70 4.59 -10.22 -0.19
N PHE A 71 4.00 -10.40 -1.36
CA PHE A 71 4.04 -9.45 -2.46
C PHE A 71 2.64 -9.30 -3.07
N GLU A 72 2.39 -8.22 -3.78
CA GLU A 72 1.03 -7.73 -4.02
C GLU A 72 0.33 -8.33 -5.24
N ASN A 73 1.06 -9.01 -6.14
CA ASN A 73 0.48 -9.61 -7.34
C ASN A 73 0.59 -11.14 -7.39
N GLY A 74 0.74 -11.79 -6.23
CA GLY A 74 0.95 -13.22 -6.11
C GLY A 74 -0.29 -14.10 -6.27
N VAL A 75 -1.48 -13.51 -6.41
CA VAL A 75 -2.74 -14.24 -6.61
C VAL A 75 -3.43 -13.78 -7.88
N ILE A 76 -4.24 -14.67 -8.50
CA ILE A 76 -4.84 -14.43 -9.82
C ILE A 76 -5.58 -13.09 -9.91
N GLY A 77 -6.42 -12.75 -8.93
CA GLY A 77 -7.16 -11.49 -8.93
C GLY A 77 -6.32 -10.22 -8.75
N ALA A 78 -5.06 -10.36 -8.32
CA ALA A 78 -4.13 -9.25 -8.10
C ALA A 78 -3.02 -9.16 -9.16
N THR A 79 -2.97 -10.11 -10.09
CA THR A 79 -1.93 -10.20 -11.13
C THR A 79 -1.69 -8.90 -11.91
N PRO A 80 -2.70 -8.06 -12.23
CA PRO A 80 -2.48 -6.81 -12.95
C PRO A 80 -1.77 -5.72 -12.16
N ARG A 81 -1.59 -5.85 -10.85
CA ARG A 81 -0.92 -4.85 -10.02
C ARG A 81 0.52 -4.68 -10.46
N THR A 82 0.88 -3.46 -10.84
CA THR A 82 2.23 -3.12 -11.32
C THR A 82 3.06 -2.54 -10.18
N PHE A 83 2.51 -1.58 -9.47
CA PHE A 83 3.14 -1.01 -8.28
C PHE A 83 2.09 -0.66 -7.21
N VAL A 84 2.57 -0.54 -6.01
CA VAL A 84 1.79 -0.25 -4.80
C VAL A 84 2.05 1.16 -4.37
N ILE A 85 1.02 1.83 -3.89
CA ILE A 85 1.09 3.17 -3.32
C ILE A 85 0.51 3.10 -1.92
N GLN A 86 1.33 3.39 -0.92
CA GLN A 86 0.94 3.44 0.48
C GLN A 86 1.09 4.87 1.02
N VAL A 87 0.11 5.34 1.78
CA VAL A 87 0.15 6.64 2.44
C VAL A 87 0.00 6.43 3.93
N TYR A 88 0.97 6.88 4.71
CA TYR A 88 0.87 6.89 6.16
C TYR A 88 -0.04 8.04 6.60
N LEU A 89 -1.15 7.71 7.23
CA LEU A 89 -2.17 8.70 7.61
C LEU A 89 -1.95 9.29 9.01
N ASN A 90 -1.13 8.64 9.84
CA ASN A 90 -0.70 9.11 11.15
C ASN A 90 0.65 8.51 11.51
N ASP A 91 1.28 9.04 12.57
CA ASP A 91 2.57 8.59 13.10
C ASP A 91 2.67 8.69 14.64
N ASP A 92 1.54 8.80 15.32
CA ASP A 92 1.44 8.89 16.78
C ASP A 92 1.56 7.52 17.48
N PHE A 93 2.57 6.74 17.06
CA PHE A 93 2.94 5.42 17.58
C PHE A 93 4.43 5.16 17.31
N GLU A 94 5.00 4.14 17.96
CA GLU A 94 6.33 3.60 17.65
C GLU A 94 6.18 2.36 16.73
N GLY A 95 7.24 1.98 16.02
CA GLY A 95 7.20 0.84 15.10
C GLY A 95 6.31 1.11 13.87
N GLY A 96 5.55 0.14 13.45
CA GLY A 96 4.61 0.27 12.33
C GLY A 96 5.26 0.43 10.96
N GLU A 97 6.54 0.13 10.82
CA GLU A 97 7.31 0.26 9.58
C GLU A 97 6.79 -0.70 8.51
N THR A 98 6.99 -0.33 7.26
CA THR A 98 6.97 -1.26 6.13
C THR A 98 8.37 -1.81 5.94
N GLU A 99 8.55 -3.12 6.09
CA GLU A 99 9.84 -3.79 6.01
C GLU A 99 9.97 -4.59 4.72
N PHE A 100 11.07 -4.37 3.99
CA PHE A 100 11.39 -5.05 2.74
C PHE A 100 12.46 -6.12 2.97
N LEU A 101 12.16 -7.37 2.58
CA LEU A 101 13.02 -8.52 2.85
C LEU A 101 14.34 -8.44 2.08
N TYR A 102 14.27 -8.32 0.75
CA TYR A 102 15.46 -8.42 -0.10
C TYR A 102 16.28 -7.13 -0.15
N GLN A 103 15.66 -5.98 0.10
CA GLN A 103 16.34 -4.70 0.20
C GLN A 103 16.95 -4.49 1.59
N ASN A 104 16.61 -5.34 2.57
CA ASN A 104 17.02 -5.22 3.98
C ASN A 104 16.76 -3.81 4.53
N ARG A 105 15.55 -3.31 4.32
CA ARG A 105 15.17 -1.93 4.60
C ARG A 105 13.84 -1.84 5.34
N ARG A 106 13.76 -0.92 6.28
CA ARG A 106 12.54 -0.54 7.00
C ARG A 106 12.23 0.92 6.72
N GLU A 107 11.01 1.17 6.22
CA GLU A 107 10.51 2.51 6.04
C GLU A 107 9.68 2.93 7.25
N GLN A 108 10.11 4.01 7.90
CA GLN A 108 9.42 4.58 9.04
C GLN A 108 8.05 5.09 8.61
N ALA A 109 7.05 4.89 9.48
CA ALA A 109 5.75 5.48 9.30
C ALA A 109 5.80 6.96 9.71
N VAL A 110 5.84 7.85 8.73
CA VAL A 110 5.76 9.30 8.94
C VAL A 110 4.49 9.81 8.29
N GLN A 111 3.68 10.56 9.03
CA GLN A 111 2.41 11.08 8.54
C GLN A 111 2.59 11.90 7.27
N GLY A 112 1.83 11.57 6.23
CA GLY A 112 1.87 12.24 4.93
C GLY A 112 2.90 11.67 3.96
N ASP A 113 3.81 10.80 4.40
CA ASP A 113 4.74 10.14 3.48
C ASP A 113 4.01 9.17 2.56
N VAL A 114 4.44 9.14 1.32
CA VAL A 114 3.95 8.24 0.27
C VAL A 114 5.07 7.29 -0.10
N LEU A 115 4.81 6.00 0.09
CA LEU A 115 5.71 4.91 -0.27
C LEU A 115 5.21 4.24 -1.54
N ILE A 116 6.04 4.21 -2.60
CA ILE A 116 5.71 3.57 -3.87
C ILE A 116 6.76 2.52 -4.19
N PHE A 117 6.32 1.31 -4.52
CA PHE A 117 7.23 0.20 -4.83
C PHE A 117 6.56 -0.82 -5.78
N PRO A 118 7.37 -1.58 -6.54
CA PRO A 118 6.86 -2.64 -7.43
C PRO A 118 6.02 -3.67 -6.69
N ALA A 119 4.94 -4.14 -7.33
CA ALA A 119 4.02 -5.12 -6.75
C ALA A 119 4.55 -6.57 -6.77
N GLY A 120 5.64 -6.83 -7.51
CA GLY A 120 6.18 -8.17 -7.70
C GLY A 120 7.04 -8.69 -6.55
N PHE A 121 7.46 -9.95 -6.66
CA PHE A 121 8.19 -10.68 -5.62
C PHE A 121 9.54 -10.06 -5.23
N THR A 122 10.15 -9.24 -6.08
CA THR A 122 11.41 -8.54 -5.77
C THR A 122 11.26 -7.58 -4.59
N HIS A 123 10.05 -7.09 -4.34
CA HIS A 123 9.70 -6.22 -3.21
C HIS A 123 8.79 -6.92 -2.21
N THR A 124 9.16 -8.15 -1.86
CA THR A 124 8.53 -8.88 -0.74
C THR A 124 8.67 -8.07 0.53
N HIS A 125 7.57 -7.83 1.21
CA HIS A 125 7.50 -6.94 2.35
C HIS A 125 6.51 -7.44 3.40
N ARG A 126 6.51 -6.78 4.55
CA ARG A 126 5.55 -6.96 5.63
C ARG A 126 5.31 -5.66 6.38
N GLY A 127 4.19 -5.56 7.09
CA GLY A 127 3.91 -4.48 8.03
C GLY A 127 4.33 -4.87 9.44
N ASN A 128 5.19 -4.08 10.07
CA ASN A 128 5.55 -4.25 11.47
C ASN A 128 4.45 -3.68 12.38
N PRO A 129 4.27 -4.23 13.60
CA PRO A 129 3.23 -3.79 14.51
C PRO A 129 3.47 -2.36 15.02
N PRO A 130 2.43 -1.51 15.07
CA PRO A 130 2.51 -0.27 15.82
C PRO A 130 2.51 -0.56 17.33
N ILE A 131 3.22 0.26 18.08
CA ILE A 131 3.38 0.17 19.53
C ILE A 131 2.94 1.50 20.13
N GLY A 132 2.09 1.45 21.14
CA GLY A 132 1.62 2.64 21.86
C GLY A 132 0.49 3.41 21.16
N GLY A 133 0.02 2.94 20.00
CA GLY A 133 -1.05 3.59 19.26
C GLY A 133 -1.61 2.74 18.14
N THR A 134 -2.55 3.32 17.38
CA THR A 134 -3.17 2.70 16.22
C THR A 134 -2.60 3.33 14.95
N LYS A 135 -2.16 2.52 14.01
CA LYS A 135 -1.70 2.96 12.69
C LYS A 135 -2.86 3.01 11.71
N TYR A 136 -2.93 4.09 10.95
CA TYR A 136 -3.83 4.21 9.79
C TYR A 136 -2.99 4.31 8.51
N LEU A 137 -3.34 3.48 7.53
CA LEU A 137 -2.64 3.36 6.26
C LEU A 137 -3.66 3.35 5.11
N ALA A 138 -3.48 4.21 4.12
CA ALA A 138 -4.19 4.08 2.86
C ALA A 138 -3.32 3.32 1.86
N THR A 139 -3.91 2.36 1.14
CA THR A 139 -3.21 1.60 0.11
C THR A 139 -4.05 1.58 -1.16
N THR A 140 -3.42 1.90 -2.28
CA THR A 140 -3.99 1.72 -3.62
C THR A 140 -2.95 1.07 -4.53
N TRP A 141 -3.39 0.55 -5.66
CA TRP A 141 -2.54 -0.15 -6.61
C TRP A 141 -2.68 0.48 -7.99
N ALA A 142 -1.57 0.58 -8.69
CA ALA A 142 -1.56 0.98 -10.09
C ALA A 142 -1.52 -0.25 -10.99
N ILE A 143 -2.37 -0.23 -12.01
CA ILE A 143 -2.38 -1.18 -13.11
C ILE A 143 -2.08 -0.47 -14.41
N ILE A 144 -1.41 -1.16 -15.34
CA ILE A 144 -1.21 -0.62 -16.68
C ILE A 144 -2.57 -0.58 -17.38
N GLN A 145 -2.91 0.59 -17.91
CA GLN A 145 -4.09 0.76 -18.73
C GLN A 145 -3.73 0.36 -20.17
N PRO A 146 -4.43 -0.62 -20.77
CA PRO A 146 -4.22 -0.94 -22.17
C PRO A 146 -4.45 0.29 -23.05
N ASP A 147 -3.67 0.44 -24.12
CA ASP A 147 -3.99 1.42 -25.14
C ASP A 147 -5.28 1.02 -25.86
N ASP A 148 -6.13 2.01 -26.15
CA ASP A 148 -7.42 1.80 -26.79
C ASP A 148 -7.31 1.29 -28.26
N ASP A 149 -6.10 1.05 -28.74
CA ASP A 149 -5.79 0.69 -30.13
C ASP A 149 -5.42 -0.81 -30.33
N ASN A 150 -5.87 -1.71 -29.46
CA ASN A 150 -5.73 -3.16 -29.69
C ASN A 150 -7.05 -3.91 -29.54
#